data_e8a62f641e6dd957aae8c237c9af4886
#
_entry.id   e8a62f641e6dd957aae8c237c9af4886
#
_cell.length_a   1.000
_cell.length_b   1.000
_cell.length_c   1.000
_cell.angle_alpha   90.00
_cell.angle_beta   90.00
_cell.angle_gamma   90.00
#
_symmetry.space_group_name_H-M   'P 1'
#
loop_
_entity.id
_entity.type
_entity.pdbx_description
1 polymer ?
#
loop_
_entity_poly.entity_id
_entity_poly.type
_entity_poly.pdbx_seq_one_letter_code
_entity_poly.pdbx_strand_id
1 'polypeptide(L)'
;MVKRVSHEATNCPVARSLDAIGDWWALLIVRDAFRGKRRFGEFQKSTGAAKNILATKLRSLVDFGIMEMVPASDGSTYQDYILTEKGLDLFPVVTALWQWGEKYFFEAGESHPLLRDRLNRKPIRKLEVLAADGRRLRHTDTTLMPQG
;
A
#
# COMPACT_ATOMS: atom_id res chain seq x y z
N MET A 1 -9.00 -20.24 14.05
CA MET A 1 -8.87 -19.17 13.05
C MET A 1 -9.79 -18.01 13.43
N VAL A 2 -9.25 -16.84 13.57
CA VAL A 2 -10.04 -15.65 13.92
C VAL A 2 -10.78 -15.18 12.67
N LYS A 3 -12.11 -15.11 12.76
CA LYS A 3 -12.93 -14.61 11.66
C LYS A 3 -12.84 -13.09 11.60
N ARG A 4 -12.48 -12.57 10.44
CA ARG A 4 -12.40 -11.13 10.22
C ARG A 4 -13.81 -10.53 10.15
N VAL A 5 -14.03 -9.46 10.89
CA VAL A 5 -15.27 -8.70 10.85
C VAL A 5 -15.19 -7.67 9.74
N SER A 6 -16.24 -7.61 8.89
CA SER A 6 -16.30 -6.58 7.86
C SER A 6 -16.67 -5.23 8.48
N HIS A 7 -16.03 -4.18 7.98
CA HIS A 7 -16.31 -2.79 8.35
C HIS A 7 -17.05 -2.01 7.27
N GLU A 8 -17.58 -2.71 6.29
CA GLU A 8 -18.25 -2.10 5.14
C GLU A 8 -19.40 -1.16 5.56
N ALA A 9 -20.13 -1.53 6.62
CA ALA A 9 -21.28 -0.77 7.09
C ALA A 9 -20.93 0.39 8.04
N THR A 10 -19.67 0.53 8.46
CA THR A 10 -19.27 1.62 9.35
C THR A 10 -19.13 2.92 8.56
N ASN A 11 -19.22 4.05 9.26
CA ASN A 11 -18.97 5.36 8.64
C ASN A 11 -17.53 5.84 8.82
N CYS A 12 -16.64 4.97 9.28
CA CYS A 12 -15.23 5.32 9.52
C CYS A 12 -14.40 5.04 8.27
N PRO A 13 -13.78 6.07 7.64
CA PRO A 13 -12.92 5.85 6.46
C PRO A 13 -11.75 4.92 6.73
N VAL A 14 -11.16 4.95 7.92
CA VAL A 14 -10.05 4.06 8.27
C VAL A 14 -10.55 2.60 8.32
N ALA A 15 -11.68 2.36 8.97
CA ALA A 15 -12.23 1.00 9.09
C ALA A 15 -12.58 0.42 7.73
N ARG A 16 -13.21 1.20 6.85
CA ARG A 16 -13.52 0.76 5.49
C ARG A 16 -12.26 0.47 4.67
N SER A 17 -11.24 1.30 4.82
CA SER A 17 -9.95 1.07 4.15
C SER A 17 -9.32 -0.25 4.58
N LEU A 18 -9.42 -0.59 5.86
CA LEU A 18 -8.83 -1.83 6.37
C LEU A 18 -9.54 -3.08 5.87
N ASP A 19 -10.78 -3.00 5.41
CA ASP A 19 -11.41 -4.13 4.72
C ASP A 19 -10.66 -4.50 3.44
N ALA A 20 -10.14 -3.49 2.73
CA ALA A 20 -9.41 -3.71 1.48
C ALA A 20 -7.93 -4.04 1.69
N ILE A 21 -7.27 -3.33 2.62
CA ILE A 21 -5.81 -3.38 2.76
C ILE A 21 -5.33 -3.77 4.17
N GLY A 22 -6.22 -4.15 5.06
CA GLY A 22 -5.89 -4.38 6.47
C GLY A 22 -5.22 -5.72 6.75
N ASP A 23 -5.20 -6.64 5.79
CA ASP A 23 -4.46 -7.87 5.98
C ASP A 23 -2.97 -7.63 5.72
N TRP A 24 -2.16 -8.53 6.22
CA TRP A 24 -0.72 -8.50 6.22
C TRP A 24 -0.11 -8.52 4.80
N TRP A 25 -0.81 -9.14 3.81
CA TRP A 25 -0.25 -9.32 2.48
C TRP A 25 -0.58 -8.19 1.51
N ALA A 26 -1.71 -7.51 1.68
CA ALA A 26 -2.22 -6.55 0.71
C ALA A 26 -1.21 -5.42 0.42
N LEU A 27 -0.70 -4.76 1.45
CA LEU A 27 0.25 -3.66 1.26
C LEU A 27 1.63 -4.13 0.82
N LEU A 28 2.02 -5.38 1.11
CA LEU A 28 3.25 -5.94 0.56
C LEU A 28 3.15 -6.13 -0.95
N ILE A 29 2.00 -6.59 -1.44
CA ILE A 29 1.75 -6.73 -2.88
C ILE A 29 1.74 -5.35 -3.54
N VAL A 30 1.04 -4.38 -2.94
CA VAL A 30 0.99 -3.01 -3.46
C VAL A 30 2.40 -2.39 -3.51
N ARG A 31 3.19 -2.58 -2.47
CA ARG A 31 4.61 -2.16 -2.44
C ARG A 31 5.38 -2.72 -3.63
N ASP A 32 5.22 -4.01 -3.89
CA ASP A 32 5.93 -4.68 -4.99
C ASP A 32 5.46 -4.16 -6.34
N ALA A 33 4.16 -3.88 -6.48
CA ALA A 33 3.63 -3.27 -7.70
C ALA A 33 4.25 -1.88 -7.95
N PHE A 34 4.44 -1.08 -6.91
CA PHE A 34 5.14 0.21 -7.02
C PHE A 34 6.61 0.04 -7.44
N ARG A 35 7.20 -1.13 -7.16
CA ARG A 35 8.58 -1.46 -7.57
C ARG A 35 8.65 -2.07 -8.97
N GLY A 36 7.53 -2.14 -9.68
CA GLY A 36 7.48 -2.65 -11.04
C GLY A 36 7.17 -4.14 -11.17
N LYS A 37 6.85 -4.84 -10.09
CA LYS A 37 6.42 -6.23 -10.17
C LYS A 37 5.04 -6.30 -10.82
N ARG A 38 4.83 -7.27 -11.71
CA ARG A 38 3.59 -7.39 -12.47
C ARG A 38 3.07 -8.82 -12.57
N ARG A 39 3.93 -9.81 -12.41
CA ARG A 39 3.61 -11.22 -12.59
C ARG A 39 3.37 -11.92 -11.27
N PHE A 40 2.48 -12.89 -11.29
CA PHE A 40 2.18 -13.72 -10.13
C PHE A 40 3.47 -14.27 -9.48
N GLY A 41 4.36 -14.85 -10.31
CA GLY A 41 5.62 -15.42 -9.81
C GLY A 41 6.54 -14.39 -9.17
N GLU A 42 6.54 -13.15 -9.68
CA GLU A 42 7.33 -12.07 -9.09
C GLU A 42 6.82 -11.69 -7.70
N PHE A 43 5.50 -11.58 -7.55
CA PHE A 43 4.89 -11.31 -6.24
C PHE A 43 5.13 -12.45 -5.26
N GLN A 44 5.03 -13.69 -5.73
CA GLN A 44 5.25 -14.85 -4.89
C GLN A 44 6.68 -14.90 -4.37
N LYS A 45 7.64 -14.70 -5.25
CA LYS A 45 9.06 -14.68 -4.89
C LYS A 45 9.39 -13.58 -3.88
N SER A 46 8.83 -12.40 -4.09
CA SER A 46 9.10 -11.23 -3.23
C SER A 46 8.44 -11.34 -1.87
N THR A 47 7.17 -11.76 -1.83
CA THR A 47 6.41 -11.82 -0.57
C THR A 47 6.65 -13.09 0.22
N GLY A 48 7.03 -14.18 -0.44
CA GLY A 48 7.14 -15.48 0.19
C GLY A 48 5.81 -16.15 0.51
N ALA A 49 4.69 -15.57 0.03
CA ALA A 49 3.36 -16.10 0.30
C ALA A 49 3.14 -17.45 -0.39
N ALA A 50 2.39 -18.35 0.26
CA ALA A 50 1.94 -19.57 -0.39
C ALA A 50 1.07 -19.22 -1.60
N LYS A 51 1.13 -20.06 -2.62
CA LYS A 51 0.49 -19.82 -3.93
C LYS A 51 -1.01 -19.53 -3.81
N ASN A 52 -1.72 -20.33 -2.99
CA ASN A 52 -3.16 -20.16 -2.79
C ASN A 52 -3.50 -18.88 -2.04
N ILE A 53 -2.67 -18.48 -1.07
CA ILE A 53 -2.84 -17.23 -0.32
C ILE A 53 -2.64 -16.04 -1.26
N LEU A 54 -1.57 -16.06 -2.04
CA LEU A 54 -1.28 -14.98 -2.98
C LEU A 54 -2.40 -14.83 -4.03
N ALA A 55 -2.87 -15.95 -4.58
CA ALA A 55 -3.98 -15.92 -5.55
C ALA A 55 -5.23 -15.27 -4.95
N THR A 56 -5.56 -15.61 -3.71
CA THR A 56 -6.71 -15.04 -3.00
C THR A 56 -6.53 -13.53 -2.77
N LYS A 57 -5.33 -13.11 -2.37
CA LYS A 57 -5.07 -11.69 -2.09
C LYS A 57 -5.05 -10.85 -3.36
N LEU A 58 -4.47 -11.36 -4.45
CA LEU A 58 -4.51 -10.66 -5.74
C LEU A 58 -5.94 -10.51 -6.24
N ARG A 59 -6.76 -11.56 -6.11
CA ARG A 59 -8.18 -11.49 -6.48
C ARG A 59 -8.91 -10.43 -5.65
N SER A 60 -8.67 -10.40 -4.35
CA SER A 60 -9.26 -9.40 -3.46
C SER A 60 -8.89 -7.97 -3.87
N LEU A 61 -7.62 -7.73 -4.18
CA LEU A 61 -7.17 -6.41 -4.65
C LEU A 61 -7.81 -6.02 -5.97
N VAL A 62 -8.03 -6.98 -6.86
CA VAL A 62 -8.77 -6.73 -8.11
C VAL A 62 -10.23 -6.41 -7.81
N ASP A 63 -10.87 -7.18 -6.94
CA ASP A 63 -12.29 -6.99 -6.58
C ASP A 63 -12.51 -5.61 -5.92
N PHE A 64 -11.56 -5.13 -5.13
CA PHE A 64 -11.63 -3.80 -4.54
C PHE A 64 -11.24 -2.67 -5.51
N GLY A 65 -10.86 -3.01 -6.73
CA GLY A 65 -10.48 -2.03 -7.74
C GLY A 65 -9.10 -1.39 -7.51
N ILE A 66 -8.27 -1.99 -6.66
CA ILE A 66 -6.91 -1.50 -6.37
C ILE A 66 -5.94 -1.94 -7.46
N MET A 67 -6.15 -3.13 -8.00
CA MET A 67 -5.38 -3.67 -9.11
C MET A 67 -6.30 -4.12 -10.23
N GLU A 68 -5.75 -4.29 -11.42
CA GLU A 68 -6.47 -4.90 -12.54
C GLU A 68 -5.55 -5.88 -13.25
N MET A 69 -6.16 -6.87 -13.89
CA MET A 69 -5.45 -7.83 -14.72
C MET A 69 -5.47 -7.32 -16.16
N VAL A 70 -4.30 -7.29 -16.79
CA VAL A 70 -4.17 -6.89 -18.18
C VAL A 70 -3.35 -7.94 -18.93
N PRO A 71 -3.49 -8.03 -20.26
CA PRO A 71 -2.62 -8.93 -21.03
C PRO A 71 -1.16 -8.58 -20.82
N ALA A 72 -0.31 -9.61 -20.73
CA ALA A 72 1.11 -9.40 -20.51
C ALA A 72 1.73 -8.55 -21.63
N SER A 73 2.59 -7.61 -21.23
CA SER A 73 3.24 -6.68 -22.15
C SER A 73 4.18 -7.35 -23.17
N ASP A 74 4.63 -8.59 -22.86
CA ASP A 74 5.53 -9.35 -23.73
C ASP A 74 4.80 -10.22 -24.77
N GLY A 75 3.46 -10.12 -24.85
CA GLY A 75 2.66 -10.90 -25.78
C GLY A 75 2.43 -12.35 -25.37
N SER A 76 2.88 -12.76 -24.19
CA SER A 76 2.64 -14.13 -23.70
C SER A 76 1.18 -14.32 -23.29
N THR A 77 0.80 -15.57 -22.97
CA THR A 77 -0.55 -15.91 -22.50
C THR A 77 -0.78 -15.53 -21.05
N TYR A 78 0.24 -15.06 -20.34
CA TYR A 78 0.13 -14.65 -18.95
C TYR A 78 -0.60 -13.33 -18.81
N GLN A 79 -1.10 -13.09 -17.62
CA GLN A 79 -1.71 -11.81 -17.25
C GLN A 79 -0.75 -11.04 -16.34
N ASP A 80 -0.73 -9.73 -16.52
CA ASP A 80 -0.04 -8.83 -15.62
C ASP A 80 -1.06 -8.25 -14.63
N TYR A 81 -0.63 -8.04 -13.40
CA TYR A 81 -1.41 -7.32 -12.38
C TYR A 81 -0.79 -5.94 -12.25
N ILE A 82 -1.57 -4.90 -12.48
CA ILE A 82 -1.11 -3.51 -12.39
C ILE A 82 -2.00 -2.73 -11.45
N LEU A 83 -1.46 -1.66 -10.88
CA LEU A 83 -2.23 -0.76 -10.03
C LEU A 83 -3.15 0.10 -10.88
N THR A 84 -4.40 0.22 -10.44
CA THR A 84 -5.35 1.20 -10.97
C THR A 84 -5.03 2.58 -10.39
N GLU A 85 -5.75 3.61 -10.83
CA GLU A 85 -5.65 4.95 -10.21
C GLU A 85 -5.89 4.87 -8.70
N LYS A 86 -6.91 4.12 -8.29
CA LYS A 86 -7.22 3.88 -6.87
C LYS A 86 -6.03 3.23 -6.14
N GLY A 87 -5.37 2.27 -6.79
CA GLY A 87 -4.17 1.64 -6.22
C GLY A 87 -2.98 2.59 -6.17
N LEU A 88 -2.79 3.42 -7.19
CA LEU A 88 -1.70 4.41 -7.21
C LEU A 88 -1.87 5.44 -6.10
N ASP A 89 -3.09 5.75 -5.70
CA ASP A 89 -3.37 6.67 -4.60
C ASP A 89 -2.94 6.11 -3.23
N LEU A 90 -2.55 4.85 -3.16
CA LEU A 90 -1.93 4.27 -1.97
C LEU A 90 -0.45 4.63 -1.80
N PHE A 91 0.15 5.33 -2.76
CA PHE A 91 1.56 5.68 -2.66
C PHE A 91 1.89 6.46 -1.38
N PRO A 92 1.13 7.49 -0.97
CA PRO A 92 1.38 8.15 0.32
C PRO A 92 1.22 7.22 1.52
N VAL A 93 0.28 6.28 1.47
CA VAL A 93 0.08 5.30 2.56
C VAL A 93 1.30 4.40 2.72
N VAL A 94 1.79 3.84 1.62
CA VAL A 94 2.98 2.97 1.62
C VAL A 94 4.20 3.76 2.05
N THR A 95 4.34 5.00 1.58
CA THR A 95 5.45 5.88 1.97
C THR A 95 5.42 6.22 3.46
N ALA A 96 4.24 6.48 4.01
CA ALA A 96 4.09 6.74 5.44
C ALA A 96 4.52 5.53 6.27
N LEU A 97 4.12 4.32 5.86
CA LEU A 97 4.56 3.09 6.51
C LEU A 97 6.07 2.91 6.39
N TRP A 98 6.64 3.22 5.23
CA TRP A 98 8.08 3.14 5.02
C TRP A 98 8.82 4.01 6.02
N GLN A 99 8.44 5.28 6.12
CA GLN A 99 9.13 6.23 7.00
C GLN A 99 8.93 5.88 8.48
N TRP A 100 7.72 5.44 8.85
CA TRP A 100 7.46 5.01 10.21
C TRP A 100 8.28 3.76 10.56
N GLY A 101 8.35 2.80 9.64
CA GLY A 101 9.14 1.57 9.84
C GLY A 101 10.64 1.85 9.93
N GLU A 102 11.16 2.75 9.07
CA GLU A 102 12.57 3.15 9.14
C GLU A 102 12.93 3.69 10.52
N LYS A 103 12.03 4.49 11.09
CA LYS A 103 12.29 5.16 12.37
C LYS A 103 12.33 4.18 13.55
N TYR A 104 11.48 3.15 13.54
CA TYR A 104 11.24 2.35 14.74
C TYR A 104 11.74 0.91 14.67
N PHE A 105 11.98 0.36 13.51
CA PHE A 105 12.27 -1.07 13.34
C PHE A 105 13.65 -1.40 12.81
N PHE A 106 14.53 -0.41 12.78
CA PHE A 106 15.93 -0.62 12.36
C PHE A 106 16.89 -0.14 13.44
N GLU A 107 17.90 -0.96 13.68
CA GLU A 107 18.99 -0.59 14.58
C GLU A 107 19.89 0.47 13.93
N ALA A 108 20.64 1.22 14.73
CA ALA A 108 21.60 2.17 14.22
C ALA A 108 22.64 1.46 13.34
N GLY A 109 22.78 1.91 12.09
CA GLY A 109 23.70 1.32 11.13
C GLY A 109 23.20 0.09 10.41
N GLU A 110 21.99 -0.41 10.73
CA GLU A 110 21.39 -1.51 10.01
C GLU A 110 21.02 -1.07 8.59
N SER A 111 21.43 -1.88 7.60
CA SER A 111 21.21 -1.56 6.19
C SER A 111 19.79 -1.93 5.74
N HIS A 112 19.18 -1.06 4.96
CA HIS A 112 17.92 -1.34 4.26
C HIS A 112 17.84 -0.53 2.97
N PRO A 113 16.97 -0.90 2.01
CA PRO A 113 16.77 -0.10 0.81
C PRO A 113 16.29 1.31 1.16
N LEU A 114 16.69 2.29 0.36
CA LEU A 114 16.35 3.69 0.57
C LEU A 114 15.39 4.16 -0.52
N LEU A 115 14.29 4.78 -0.10
CA LEU A 115 13.36 5.42 -1.02
C LEU A 115 13.87 6.83 -1.33
N ARG A 116 14.18 7.07 -2.59
CA ARG A 116 14.84 8.31 -3.04
C ARG A 116 14.09 8.93 -4.21
N ASP A 117 14.25 10.23 -4.37
CA ASP A 117 13.82 10.93 -5.57
C ASP A 117 14.58 10.36 -6.77
N ARG A 118 13.85 9.97 -7.81
CA ARG A 118 14.46 9.37 -9.01
C ARG A 118 15.34 10.38 -9.75
N LEU A 119 14.95 11.66 -9.74
CA LEU A 119 15.63 12.69 -10.51
C LEU A 119 17.01 13.03 -9.93
N ASN A 120 17.09 13.27 -8.62
CA ASN A 120 18.32 13.77 -7.99
C ASN A 120 18.92 12.80 -6.98
N ARG A 121 18.29 11.64 -6.75
CA ARG A 121 18.75 10.59 -5.83
C ARG A 121 18.80 11.02 -4.37
N LYS A 122 18.20 12.16 -4.04
CA LYS A 122 18.17 12.66 -2.66
C LYS A 122 17.03 12.00 -1.86
N PRO A 123 17.13 12.00 -0.52
CA PRO A 123 16.04 11.55 0.32
C PRO A 123 14.76 12.37 0.06
N ILE A 124 13.61 11.71 0.10
CA ILE A 124 12.33 12.41 0.07
C ILE A 124 12.08 13.06 1.44
N ARG A 125 11.31 14.13 1.45
CA ARG A 125 10.93 14.78 2.71
C ARG A 125 10.07 13.87 3.56
N LYS A 126 10.17 14.02 4.87
CA LYS A 126 9.26 13.35 5.80
C LYS A 126 7.82 13.77 5.50
N LEU A 127 6.93 12.79 5.45
CA LEU A 127 5.51 13.05 5.29
C LEU A 127 4.97 13.77 6.52
N GLU A 128 4.15 14.76 6.28
CA GLU A 128 3.53 15.58 7.30
C GLU A 128 2.06 15.77 6.98
N VAL A 129 1.24 15.87 8.00
CA VAL A 129 -0.17 16.23 7.84
C VAL A 129 -0.24 17.75 7.87
N LEU A 130 -0.79 18.33 6.80
CA LEU A 130 -0.87 19.79 6.65
C LEU A 130 -2.32 20.26 6.63
N ALA A 131 -2.57 21.40 7.26
CA ALA A 131 -3.85 22.10 7.11
C ALA A 131 -3.95 22.66 5.70
N ALA A 132 -5.16 23.04 5.29
CA ALA A 132 -5.40 23.66 3.99
C ALA A 132 -4.59 24.95 3.78
N ASP A 133 -4.25 25.65 4.85
CA ASP A 133 -3.44 26.88 4.81
C ASP A 133 -1.92 26.61 4.90
N GLY A 134 -1.51 25.33 4.90
CA GLY A 134 -0.12 24.94 4.90
C GLY A 134 0.52 24.71 6.27
N ARG A 135 -0.21 24.97 7.37
CA ARG A 135 0.34 24.72 8.71
C ARG A 135 0.50 23.22 8.94
N ARG A 136 1.57 22.82 9.62
CA ARG A 136 1.77 21.44 10.08
C ARG A 136 0.78 21.15 11.20
N LEU A 137 0.12 20.01 11.11
CA LEU A 137 -0.85 19.57 12.12
C LEU A 137 -0.29 18.38 12.90
N ARG A 138 -0.36 18.47 14.23
CA ARG A 138 -0.18 17.35 15.14
C ARG A 138 -1.53 16.69 15.38
N HIS A 139 -1.52 15.49 15.98
CA HIS A 139 -2.78 14.79 16.27
C HIS A 139 -3.72 15.62 17.16
N THR A 140 -3.17 16.52 18.00
CA THR A 140 -3.95 17.40 18.87
C THR A 140 -4.57 18.59 18.12
N ASP A 141 -4.15 18.83 16.89
CA ASP A 141 -4.63 19.96 16.07
C ASP A 141 -5.79 19.56 15.16
N THR A 142 -6.23 18.31 15.21
CA THR A 142 -7.31 17.80 14.37
C THR A 142 -8.49 17.36 15.23
N THR A 143 -9.68 17.43 14.65
CA THR A 143 -10.90 16.96 15.31
C THR A 143 -11.83 16.36 14.26
N LEU A 144 -12.68 15.45 14.72
CA LEU A 144 -13.73 14.88 13.87
C LEU A 144 -14.99 15.71 14.05
N MET A 145 -15.56 16.13 12.93
CA MET A 145 -16.81 16.86 12.91
C MET A 145 -17.86 15.98 12.26
N PRO A 146 -19.07 15.87 12.85
CA PRO A 146 -20.14 15.14 12.17
C PRO A 146 -20.51 15.86 10.87
N GLN A 147 -20.75 15.07 9.82
CA GLN A 147 -21.24 15.58 8.56
C GLN A 147 -22.73 15.85 8.74
N GLY A 148 -23.13 17.09 8.55
CA GLY A 148 -24.51 17.54 8.72
C GLY A 148 -25.45 17.07 7.62
#